data_fe59d2b2b01299ef50ad9a892b1e145e
#
_entry.id   fe59d2b2b01299ef50ad9a892b1e145e
#
_cell.length_a   1.000
_cell.length_b   1.000
_cell.length_c   1.000
_cell.angle_alpha   90.00
_cell.angle_beta   90.00
_cell.angle_gamma   90.00
#
_symmetry.space_group_name_H-M   'P 1'
#
loop_
_entity.id
_entity.type
_entity.pdbx_description
1 polymer ?
#
loop_
_entity_poly.entity_id
_entity_poly.type
_entity_poly.pdbx_seq_one_letter_code
_entity_poly.pdbx_strand_id
1 'polypeptide(L)'
;MTREEIVNEARQWVGCKWIHQACVRGVACDCVGLVRGVHAQLTGDAFVGDYDYPATWHLFKEDEKLCQECRKYLVEIPVAAAGAGDILLFGFRPRFPAHHLAILTGDGTIIHSYMDVGVVVETAYNEEWRSMVRFAFRYPEAM
;
A
#
# COMPACT_ATOMS: atom_id res chain seq x y z
N MET A 1 -2.58 -4.94 -16.82
CA MET A 1 -3.31 -3.74 -16.36
C MET A 1 -2.45 -2.49 -16.52
N THR A 2 -3.07 -1.39 -16.88
CA THR A 2 -2.35 -0.13 -17.04
C THR A 2 -2.19 0.58 -15.70
N ARG A 3 -1.24 1.52 -15.64
CA ARG A 3 -1.04 2.36 -14.45
C ARG A 3 -2.28 3.19 -14.13
N GLU A 4 -2.97 3.69 -15.17
CA GLU A 4 -4.20 4.45 -15.03
C GLU A 4 -5.33 3.59 -14.43
N GLU A 5 -5.46 2.35 -14.88
CA GLU A 5 -6.44 1.40 -14.31
C GLU A 5 -6.18 1.15 -12.84
N ILE A 6 -4.92 1.01 -12.43
CA ILE A 6 -4.55 0.82 -11.02
C ILE A 6 -4.99 2.03 -10.18
N VAL A 7 -4.66 3.23 -10.64
CA VAL A 7 -5.01 4.46 -9.92
C VAL A 7 -6.54 4.64 -9.85
N ASN A 8 -7.24 4.41 -10.95
CA ASN A 8 -8.69 4.54 -10.99
C ASN A 8 -9.37 3.53 -10.06
N GLU A 9 -8.88 2.28 -10.01
CA GLU A 9 -9.41 1.29 -9.08
C GLU A 9 -9.11 1.70 -7.63
N ALA A 10 -7.90 2.14 -7.33
CA ALA A 10 -7.55 2.58 -5.97
C ALA A 10 -8.45 3.72 -5.49
N ARG A 11 -8.81 4.65 -6.36
CA ARG A 11 -9.72 5.75 -6.04
C ARG A 11 -11.14 5.27 -5.67
N GLN A 12 -11.55 4.10 -6.14
CA GLN A 12 -12.85 3.51 -5.77
C GLN A 12 -12.87 3.02 -4.32
N TRP A 13 -11.71 2.88 -3.68
CA TRP A 13 -11.59 2.47 -2.28
C TRP A 13 -11.60 3.64 -1.31
N VAL A 14 -11.48 4.87 -1.79
CA VAL A 14 -11.53 6.08 -0.93
C VAL A 14 -12.83 6.10 -0.15
N GLY A 15 -12.73 6.30 1.17
CA GLY A 15 -13.88 6.28 2.08
C GLY A 15 -14.15 4.93 2.72
N CYS A 16 -13.55 3.84 2.26
CA CYS A 16 -13.64 2.55 2.96
C CYS A 16 -13.04 2.67 4.36
N LYS A 17 -13.67 2.02 5.33
CA LYS A 17 -13.19 2.05 6.72
C LYS A 17 -11.87 1.31 6.85
N TRP A 18 -10.98 1.83 7.71
CA TRP A 18 -9.80 1.08 8.11
C TRP A 18 -10.22 -0.01 9.11
N ILE A 19 -10.01 -1.26 8.74
CA ILE A 19 -10.22 -2.41 9.63
C ILE A 19 -9.05 -3.37 9.41
N HIS A 20 -8.41 -3.77 10.50
CA HIS A 20 -7.26 -4.68 10.48
C HIS A 20 -7.57 -5.95 9.68
N GLN A 21 -6.70 -6.30 8.75
CA GLN A 21 -6.79 -7.47 7.86
C GLN A 21 -7.98 -7.48 6.89
N ALA A 22 -8.80 -6.45 6.86
CA ALA A 22 -9.93 -6.38 5.94
C ALA A 22 -9.49 -6.10 4.50
N CYS A 23 -10.23 -6.65 3.55
CA CYS A 23 -10.01 -6.45 2.12
C CYS A 23 -11.36 -6.60 1.39
N VAL A 24 -12.29 -5.66 1.62
CA VAL A 24 -13.63 -5.69 1.00
C VAL A 24 -13.92 -4.33 0.38
N ARG A 25 -13.94 -4.29 -0.95
CA ARG A 25 -14.19 -3.06 -1.73
C ARG A 25 -15.53 -2.43 -1.33
N GLY A 26 -15.50 -1.13 -1.10
CA GLY A 26 -16.69 -0.38 -0.69
C GLY A 26 -17.06 -0.53 0.78
N VAL A 27 -16.36 -1.34 1.55
CA VAL A 27 -16.64 -1.60 2.96
C VAL A 27 -15.45 -1.25 3.84
N ALA A 28 -14.38 -2.03 3.75
CA ALA A 28 -13.24 -1.87 4.65
C ALA A 28 -11.97 -2.50 4.09
N CYS A 29 -10.82 -1.92 4.45
CA CYS A 29 -9.50 -2.50 4.23
C CYS A 29 -8.48 -1.86 5.16
N ASP A 30 -7.40 -2.57 5.47
CA ASP A 30 -6.18 -1.95 5.96
C ASP A 30 -5.25 -1.64 4.78
N CYS A 31 -4.02 -1.18 5.03
CA CYS A 31 -3.12 -0.79 3.94
C CYS A 31 -2.72 -1.98 3.05
N VAL A 32 -2.53 -3.15 3.63
CA VAL A 32 -2.26 -4.39 2.88
C VAL A 32 -3.50 -4.81 2.08
N GLY A 33 -4.68 -4.73 2.71
CA GLY A 33 -5.95 -5.05 2.07
C GLY A 33 -6.26 -4.15 0.88
N LEU A 34 -5.89 -2.88 0.93
CA LEU A 34 -6.03 -1.97 -0.22
C LEU A 34 -5.18 -2.46 -1.40
N VAL A 35 -3.92 -2.77 -1.17
CA VAL A 35 -3.01 -3.24 -2.24
C VAL A 35 -3.49 -4.56 -2.83
N ARG A 36 -3.90 -5.51 -1.98
CA ARG A 36 -4.46 -6.79 -2.41
C ARG A 36 -5.77 -6.62 -3.16
N GLY A 37 -6.63 -5.78 -2.65
CA GLY A 37 -7.97 -5.56 -3.21
C GLY A 37 -7.94 -4.91 -4.59
N VAL A 38 -7.09 -3.93 -4.80
CA VAL A 38 -6.89 -3.31 -6.11
C VAL A 38 -6.44 -4.37 -7.13
N HIS A 39 -5.46 -5.19 -6.76
CA HIS A 39 -4.98 -6.26 -7.63
C HIS A 39 -6.08 -7.28 -7.93
N ALA A 40 -6.85 -7.69 -6.91
CA ALA A 40 -7.94 -8.65 -7.08
C ALA A 40 -9.05 -8.15 -8.00
N GLN A 41 -9.39 -6.87 -7.91
CA GLN A 41 -10.40 -6.27 -8.79
C GLN A 41 -9.94 -6.25 -10.26
N LEU A 42 -8.67 -6.05 -10.51
CA LEU A 42 -8.14 -5.92 -11.86
C LEU A 42 -7.72 -7.26 -12.48
N THR A 43 -7.33 -8.23 -11.68
CA THR A 43 -6.75 -9.51 -12.17
C THR A 43 -7.49 -10.76 -11.68
N GLY A 44 -8.31 -10.64 -10.64
CA GLY A 44 -8.92 -11.79 -9.97
C GLY A 44 -8.02 -12.44 -8.92
N ASP A 45 -6.79 -11.96 -8.71
CA ASP A 45 -5.82 -12.51 -7.78
C ASP A 45 -5.61 -11.57 -6.60
N ALA A 46 -5.96 -12.01 -5.39
CA ALA A 46 -5.80 -11.26 -4.15
C ALA A 46 -4.47 -11.58 -3.45
N PHE A 47 -3.49 -12.15 -4.14
CA PHE A 47 -2.21 -12.57 -3.54
C PHE A 47 -2.43 -13.49 -2.34
N VAL A 48 -2.93 -14.68 -2.59
CA VAL A 48 -3.24 -15.67 -1.54
C VAL A 48 -1.98 -15.98 -0.73
N GLY A 49 -2.07 -15.83 0.60
CA GLY A 49 -0.96 -16.06 1.51
C GLY A 49 -1.41 -16.02 2.96
N ASP A 50 -0.44 -16.09 3.87
CA ASP A 50 -0.71 -15.92 5.29
C ASP A 50 -0.66 -14.45 5.64
N TYR A 51 -1.84 -13.90 5.95
CA TYR A 51 -1.99 -12.48 6.31
C TYR A 51 -2.29 -12.30 7.79
N ASP A 52 -1.92 -13.27 8.61
CA ASP A 52 -2.05 -13.18 10.07
C ASP A 52 -0.91 -12.35 10.64
N TYR A 53 -1.07 -11.04 10.62
CA TYR A 53 -0.11 -10.08 11.14
C TYR A 53 -0.78 -9.19 12.21
N PRO A 54 -0.05 -8.79 13.27
CA PRO A 54 -0.61 -7.87 14.27
C PRO A 54 -0.71 -6.44 13.72
N ALA A 55 -1.72 -5.68 14.16
CA ALA A 55 -1.87 -4.28 13.78
C ALA A 55 -0.67 -3.42 14.22
N THR A 56 0.07 -3.88 15.22
CA THR A 56 1.22 -3.18 15.79
C THR A 56 2.56 -3.79 15.40
N TRP A 57 2.63 -4.54 14.33
CA TRP A 57 3.87 -5.22 13.90
C TRP A 57 5.05 -4.27 13.68
N HIS A 58 4.79 -3.02 13.33
CA HIS A 58 5.81 -1.98 13.18
C HIS A 58 6.51 -1.63 14.49
N LEU A 59 5.97 -2.06 15.64
CA LEU A 59 6.59 -1.86 16.94
C LEU A 59 7.61 -2.94 17.29
N PHE A 60 7.61 -4.05 16.55
CA PHE A 60 8.56 -5.13 16.74
C PHE A 60 9.81 -4.83 15.91
N LYS A 61 10.96 -4.68 16.58
CA LYS A 61 12.23 -4.24 16.00
C LYS A 61 13.00 -5.34 15.26
N GLU A 62 12.34 -6.40 14.84
CA GLU A 62 13.08 -7.54 14.31
C GLU A 62 13.34 -7.40 12.83
N ASP A 63 12.37 -7.71 12.00
CA ASP A 63 12.57 -7.82 10.57
C ASP A 63 11.69 -6.85 9.80
N GLU A 64 12.11 -6.49 8.59
CA GLU A 64 11.27 -5.80 7.61
C GLU A 64 10.24 -6.77 7.04
N LYS A 65 9.31 -7.26 7.88
CA LYS A 65 8.36 -8.31 7.50
C LYS A 65 7.44 -7.90 6.38
N LEU A 66 6.94 -6.67 6.41
CA LEU A 66 6.06 -6.18 5.35
C LEU A 66 6.82 -6.07 4.03
N CYS A 67 8.06 -5.59 4.08
CA CYS A 67 8.93 -5.54 2.90
C CYS A 67 9.16 -6.93 2.33
N GLN A 68 9.43 -7.91 3.19
CA GLN A 68 9.62 -9.30 2.77
C GLN A 68 8.37 -9.88 2.10
N GLU A 69 7.18 -9.61 2.65
CA GLU A 69 5.92 -10.04 2.04
C GLU A 69 5.68 -9.34 0.70
N CYS A 70 5.95 -8.04 0.60
CA CYS A 70 5.85 -7.33 -0.66
C CYS A 70 6.76 -7.94 -1.73
N ARG A 71 7.97 -8.34 -1.37
CA ARG A 71 8.91 -8.97 -2.30
C ARG A 71 8.43 -10.31 -2.85
N LYS A 72 7.54 -11.00 -2.14
CA LYS A 72 6.98 -12.28 -2.62
C LYS A 72 5.96 -12.09 -3.74
N TYR A 73 5.22 -10.99 -3.74
CA TYR A 73 4.07 -10.78 -4.63
C TYR A 73 4.24 -9.64 -5.60
N LEU A 74 5.11 -8.70 -5.30
CA LEU A 74 5.33 -7.47 -6.07
C LEU A 74 6.77 -7.41 -6.58
N VAL A 75 7.02 -6.55 -7.56
CA VAL A 75 8.37 -6.30 -8.07
C VAL A 75 8.93 -5.08 -7.37
N GLU A 76 10.03 -5.24 -6.67
CA GLU A 76 10.71 -4.10 -6.04
C GLU A 76 11.38 -3.23 -7.09
N ILE A 77 11.21 -1.92 -6.97
CA ILE A 77 11.80 -0.92 -7.87
C ILE A 77 12.53 0.13 -7.04
N PRO A 78 13.47 0.88 -7.64
CA PRO A 78 14.06 2.03 -6.95
C PRO A 78 12.98 3.05 -6.59
N VAL A 79 13.07 3.65 -5.40
CA VAL A 79 12.11 4.69 -4.98
C VAL A 79 12.05 5.84 -5.99
N ALA A 80 13.20 6.24 -6.54
CA ALA A 80 13.27 7.30 -7.55
C ALA A 80 12.56 6.96 -8.86
N ALA A 81 12.29 5.68 -9.13
CA ALA A 81 11.60 5.23 -10.34
C ALA A 81 10.09 5.09 -10.15
N ALA A 82 9.58 5.30 -8.93
CA ALA A 82 8.17 5.13 -8.63
C ALA A 82 7.31 6.20 -9.32
N GLY A 83 6.21 5.75 -9.89
CA GLY A 83 5.24 6.60 -10.58
C GLY A 83 3.82 6.12 -10.36
N ALA A 84 2.90 6.60 -11.19
CA ALA A 84 1.48 6.27 -11.09
C ALA A 84 1.23 4.77 -11.00
N GLY A 85 0.45 4.34 -10.00
CA GLY A 85 0.09 2.93 -9.79
C GLY A 85 1.14 2.13 -9.04
N ASP A 86 2.28 2.71 -8.71
CA ASP A 86 3.29 2.03 -7.89
C ASP A 86 2.94 2.13 -6.41
N ILE A 87 3.51 1.21 -5.64
CA ILE A 87 3.23 1.05 -4.22
C ILE A 87 4.42 1.54 -3.43
N LEU A 88 4.17 2.40 -2.45
CA LEU A 88 5.21 2.94 -1.57
C LEU A 88 5.08 2.31 -0.19
N LEU A 89 6.20 1.94 0.40
CA LEU A 89 6.28 1.39 1.75
C LEU A 89 7.00 2.39 2.64
N PHE A 90 6.30 2.85 3.67
CA PHE A 90 6.76 3.91 4.58
C PHE A 90 7.19 3.36 5.92
N GLY A 91 8.19 4.00 6.52
CA GLY A 91 8.56 3.81 7.90
C GLY A 91 8.50 5.14 8.65
N PHE A 92 7.67 5.22 9.69
CA PHE A 92 7.46 6.47 10.43
C PHE A 92 8.53 6.75 11.47
N ARG A 93 9.27 5.72 11.89
CA ARG A 93 10.36 5.82 12.86
C ARG A 93 11.60 5.14 12.32
N PRO A 94 12.78 5.82 12.33
CA PRO A 94 14.00 5.29 11.70
C PRO A 94 14.46 3.92 12.21
N ARG A 95 14.16 3.60 13.47
CA ARG A 95 14.62 2.35 14.12
C ARG A 95 13.62 1.21 14.04
N PHE A 96 12.43 1.46 13.48
CA PHE A 96 11.39 0.46 13.39
C PHE A 96 11.18 0.04 11.94
N PRO A 97 10.67 -1.18 11.71
CA PRO A 97 10.38 -1.64 10.36
C PRO A 97 9.36 -0.75 9.65
N ALA A 98 9.46 -0.70 8.34
CA ALA A 98 8.44 -0.07 7.50
C ALA A 98 7.12 -0.84 7.61
N HIS A 99 6.01 -0.12 7.72
CA HIS A 99 4.73 -0.75 8.10
C HIS A 99 3.50 -0.15 7.44
N HIS A 100 3.66 0.84 6.58
CA HIS A 100 2.53 1.50 5.94
C HIS A 100 2.67 1.52 4.43
N LEU A 101 1.64 1.09 3.72
CA LEU A 101 1.59 1.04 2.26
C LEU A 101 0.65 2.11 1.72
N ALA A 102 1.03 2.70 0.59
CA ALA A 102 0.18 3.61 -0.17
C ALA A 102 0.35 3.35 -1.67
N ILE A 103 -0.66 3.73 -2.46
CA ILE A 103 -0.59 3.69 -3.92
C ILE A 103 -0.37 5.11 -4.42
N LEU A 104 0.68 5.29 -5.20
CA LEU A 104 1.03 6.58 -5.80
C LEU A 104 0.12 6.85 -7.01
N THR A 105 -0.44 8.05 -7.09
CA THR A 105 -1.36 8.38 -8.20
C THR A 105 -0.67 8.95 -9.43
N GLY A 106 0.49 9.56 -9.25
CA GLY A 106 1.15 10.31 -10.32
C GLY A 106 0.66 11.76 -10.43
N ASP A 107 -0.36 12.13 -9.65
CA ASP A 107 -0.95 13.50 -9.62
C ASP A 107 -0.51 14.26 -8.37
N GLY A 108 0.60 13.89 -7.77
CA GLY A 108 1.11 14.53 -6.55
C GLY A 108 0.43 14.04 -5.26
N THR A 109 -0.31 12.94 -5.32
CA THR A 109 -1.04 12.37 -4.19
C THR A 109 -0.75 10.89 -4.00
N ILE A 110 -1.10 10.40 -2.81
CA ILE A 110 -1.09 8.97 -2.46
C ILE A 110 -2.47 8.56 -1.96
N ILE A 111 -2.85 7.31 -2.25
CA ILE A 111 -4.09 6.70 -1.74
C ILE A 111 -3.68 5.64 -0.74
N HIS A 112 -4.21 5.75 0.49
CA HIS A 112 -3.83 4.82 1.54
C HIS A 112 -4.93 4.63 2.58
N SER A 113 -5.00 3.42 3.11
CA SER A 113 -5.85 3.10 4.26
C SER A 113 -5.06 3.41 5.52
N TYR A 114 -5.37 4.55 6.15
CA TYR A 114 -4.58 5.12 7.23
C TYR A 114 -5.31 4.99 8.56
N MET A 115 -4.74 4.24 9.49
CA MET A 115 -5.36 3.94 10.78
C MET A 115 -5.68 5.20 11.58
N ASP A 116 -4.78 6.18 11.60
CA ASP A 116 -4.97 7.42 12.36
C ASP A 116 -6.14 8.26 11.85
N VAL A 117 -6.49 8.14 10.57
CA VAL A 117 -7.65 8.80 9.97
C VAL A 117 -8.89 7.92 10.05
N GLY A 118 -8.73 6.61 9.99
CA GLY A 118 -9.81 5.63 10.13
C GLY A 118 -10.50 5.24 8.82
N VAL A 119 -10.11 5.83 7.71
CA VAL A 119 -10.65 5.53 6.38
C VAL A 119 -9.55 5.60 5.32
N VAL A 120 -9.83 5.05 4.15
CA VAL A 120 -8.99 5.25 2.97
C VAL A 120 -9.13 6.69 2.49
N VAL A 121 -8.01 7.35 2.32
CA VAL A 121 -7.95 8.75 1.88
C VAL A 121 -6.98 8.91 0.72
N GLU A 122 -7.19 9.93 -0.09
CA GLU A 122 -6.20 10.43 -1.05
C GLU A 122 -5.65 11.72 -0.49
N THR A 123 -4.35 11.75 -0.19
CA THR A 123 -3.69 12.90 0.44
C THR A 123 -2.46 13.34 -0.36
N ALA A 124 -2.02 14.57 -0.14
CA ALA A 124 -0.83 15.08 -0.81
C ALA A 124 0.41 14.22 -0.48
N TYR A 125 1.13 13.84 -1.53
CA TYR A 125 2.45 13.22 -1.38
C TYR A 125 3.48 14.33 -1.21
N ASN A 126 3.45 14.95 -0.03
CA ASN A 126 4.27 16.11 0.30
C ASN A 126 5.66 15.70 0.79
N GLU A 127 6.46 16.69 1.17
CA GLU A 127 7.84 16.47 1.63
C GLU A 127 7.91 15.59 2.87
N GLU A 128 6.97 15.73 3.81
CA GLU A 128 6.91 14.90 5.01
C GLU A 128 6.71 13.42 4.64
N TRP A 129 5.74 13.09 3.79
CA TRP A 129 5.52 11.73 3.33
C TRP A 129 6.71 11.21 2.54
N ARG A 130 7.29 12.04 1.65
CA ARG A 130 8.46 11.67 0.86
C ARG A 130 9.66 11.30 1.74
N SER A 131 9.81 11.97 2.88
CA SER A 131 10.91 11.68 3.81
C SER A 131 10.79 10.33 4.51
N MET A 132 9.60 9.73 4.50
CA MET A 132 9.31 8.46 5.18
C MET A 132 9.30 7.24 4.26
N VAL A 133 9.41 7.43 2.95
CA VAL A 133 9.46 6.30 2.00
C VAL A 133 10.76 5.55 2.17
N ARG A 134 10.68 4.22 2.30
CA ARG A 134 11.86 3.36 2.38
C ARG A 134 11.99 2.42 1.19
N PHE A 135 10.87 1.94 0.65
CA PHE A 135 10.86 0.98 -0.45
C PHE A 135 9.73 1.32 -1.41
N ALA A 136 9.88 0.90 -2.66
CA ALA A 136 8.84 1.03 -3.66
C ALA A 136 8.67 -0.28 -4.41
N PHE A 137 7.44 -0.57 -4.83
CA PHE A 137 7.08 -1.79 -5.53
C PHE A 137 6.13 -1.50 -6.68
N ARG A 138 6.04 -2.45 -7.58
CA ARG A 138 5.15 -2.39 -8.74
C ARG A 138 4.38 -3.70 -8.85
N TYR A 139 3.10 -3.63 -9.21
CA TYR A 139 2.34 -4.83 -9.52
C TYR A 139 3.00 -5.56 -10.71
N PRO A 140 3.11 -6.91 -10.65
CA PRO A 140 3.81 -7.66 -11.71
C PRO A 140 3.22 -7.45 -13.10
N GLU A 141 1.91 -7.23 -13.19
CA GLU A 141 1.18 -7.07 -14.44
C GLU A 141 1.09 -5.61 -14.90
N ALA A 142 1.63 -4.66 -14.17
CA ALA A 142 1.58 -3.23 -14.53
C ALA A 142 2.41 -2.96 -15.78
N MET A 143 1.80 -2.21 -16.68
CA MET A 143 2.43 -1.84 -17.97
C MET A 143 2.81 -0.37 -18.03
#